data_26897e7bf098f9482abadbc504cac7db
#
_entry.id   26897e7bf098f9482abadbc504cac7db
#
_cell.length_a   1.000
_cell.length_b   1.000
_cell.length_c   1.000
_cell.angle_alpha   90.00
_cell.angle_beta   90.00
_cell.angle_gamma   90.00
#
_symmetry.space_group_name_H-M   'P 1'
#
loop_
_entity.id
_entity.type
_entity.pdbx_description
1 polymer ?
#
loop_
_entity_poly.entity_id
_entity_poly.type
_entity_poly.pdbx_seq_one_letter_code
_entity_poly.pdbx_strand_id
1 'polypeptide(L)'
;MLLYMSQPQEATSTPLHSVSVAGVVVREDGRLLAIRRADNGTWELPGGVLELNETPEAGVAREVWEETGIHVEVDELTGVYKNTTRGIVALVFRCKPSGGTERTSSESTAVSWLTPDEVSDRMAEVYAIRLLDALDGAGPHVRSHDGKHLISAG
;
A
#
# COMPACT_ATOMS: atom_id res chain seq x y z
N MET A 1 7.91 -17.43 21.72
CA MET A 1 7.38 -17.73 21.92
C MET A 1 6.44 -18.44 21.75
N LEU A 2 5.78 -18.90 21.98
CA LEU A 2 4.92 -19.67 21.83
C LEU A 2 3.99 -19.99 22.58
N LEU A 3 3.60 -19.83 23.37
CA LEU A 3 3.03 -20.12 24.18
C LEU A 3 1.65 -20.07 24.34
N TYR A 4 0.97 -19.17 24.10
CA TYR A 4 -0.41 -19.01 24.25
C TYR A 4 -1.24 -19.91 23.42
N MET A 5 -0.64 -20.63 22.62
CA MET A 5 -1.31 -21.53 21.80
C MET A 5 -2.04 -22.60 22.48
N SER A 6 -1.78 -22.80 23.74
CA SER A 6 -2.48 -23.81 24.50
C SER A 6 -3.85 -23.39 24.98
N GLN A 7 -4.33 -22.21 24.59
CA GLN A 7 -5.58 -21.67 25.10
C GLN A 7 -6.64 -21.62 24.01
N PRO A 8 -7.36 -22.73 23.76
CA PRO A 8 -8.28 -22.79 22.63
C PRO A 8 -9.37 -21.71 22.67
N GLN A 9 -9.91 -21.43 23.85
CA GLN A 9 -10.95 -20.41 23.93
C GLN A 9 -10.39 -19.03 23.66
N GLU A 10 -9.12 -18.81 23.90
CA GLU A 10 -8.50 -17.52 23.56
C GLU A 10 -8.30 -17.37 22.09
N ALA A 11 -8.09 -18.48 21.37
CA ALA A 11 -7.97 -18.40 19.92
C ALA A 11 -9.21 -17.84 19.25
N THR A 12 -10.42 -18.08 19.86
CA THR A 12 -11.65 -17.56 19.28
C THR A 12 -11.79 -16.05 19.48
N SER A 13 -11.04 -15.47 20.40
CA SER A 13 -11.09 -14.03 20.66
C SER A 13 -9.92 -13.27 20.03
N THR A 14 -9.02 -13.96 19.36
CA THR A 14 -7.90 -13.30 18.68
C THR A 14 -8.42 -12.46 17.52
N PRO A 15 -8.15 -11.14 17.50
CA PRO A 15 -8.58 -10.32 16.39
C PRO A 15 -7.90 -10.74 15.10
N LEU A 16 -8.68 -10.83 14.05
CA LEU A 16 -8.17 -11.18 12.73
C LEU A 16 -8.03 -9.93 11.90
N HIS A 17 -6.83 -9.70 11.38
CA HIS A 17 -6.53 -8.58 10.51
C HIS A 17 -6.16 -9.11 9.13
N SER A 18 -6.62 -8.40 8.09
CA SER A 18 -6.11 -8.63 6.74
C SER A 18 -4.81 -7.84 6.60
N VAL A 19 -3.84 -8.41 5.92
CA VAL A 19 -2.58 -7.71 5.62
C VAL A 19 -2.58 -7.35 4.14
N SER A 20 -2.39 -6.07 3.85
CA SER A 20 -2.24 -5.58 2.49
C SER A 20 -0.81 -5.12 2.27
N VAL A 21 -0.38 -5.13 1.03
CA VAL A 21 0.92 -4.61 0.61
C VAL A 21 0.72 -3.63 -0.53
N ALA A 22 1.55 -2.60 -0.60
CA ALA A 22 1.46 -1.60 -1.65
C ALA A 22 2.84 -1.04 -1.96
N GLY A 23 3.00 -0.55 -3.18
CA GLY A 23 4.26 0.02 -3.63
C GLY A 23 4.14 1.49 -3.97
N VAL A 24 5.06 2.29 -3.44
CA VAL A 24 5.27 3.66 -3.88
C VAL A 24 6.41 3.62 -4.88
N VAL A 25 6.07 3.63 -6.16
CA VAL A 25 7.05 3.53 -7.23
C VAL A 25 7.46 4.92 -7.64
N VAL A 26 8.73 5.24 -7.41
CA VAL A 26 9.26 6.59 -7.66
C VAL A 26 10.13 6.54 -8.90
N ARG A 27 9.73 7.29 -9.93
CA ARG A 27 10.49 7.41 -11.18
C ARG A 27 11.62 8.43 -11.01
N GLU A 28 12.58 8.41 -11.91
CA GLU A 28 13.74 9.31 -11.82
C GLU A 28 13.36 10.79 -11.76
N ASP A 29 12.27 11.18 -12.43
CA ASP A 29 11.80 12.56 -12.42
C ASP A 29 10.98 12.91 -11.17
N GLY A 30 10.87 11.99 -10.21
CA GLY A 30 10.16 12.22 -8.97
C GLY A 30 8.67 11.92 -9.03
N ARG A 31 8.16 11.49 -10.17
CA ARG A 31 6.74 11.16 -10.30
C ARG A 31 6.45 9.79 -9.70
N LEU A 32 5.23 9.62 -9.23
CA LEU A 32 4.77 8.48 -8.47
C LEU A 32 3.71 7.72 -9.26
N LEU A 33 3.83 6.39 -9.30
CA LEU A 33 2.89 5.55 -10.03
C LEU A 33 1.57 5.47 -9.27
N ALA A 34 0.48 5.69 -9.97
CA ALA A 34 -0.85 5.68 -9.39
C ALA A 34 -1.83 4.97 -10.32
N ILE A 35 -2.87 4.40 -9.73
CA ILE A 35 -3.97 3.78 -10.46
C ILE A 35 -5.27 4.49 -10.15
N ARG A 36 -6.20 4.44 -11.10
CA ARG A 36 -7.57 4.86 -10.86
C ARG A 36 -8.42 3.60 -10.75
N ARG A 37 -9.08 3.43 -9.62
CA ARG A 37 -9.86 2.21 -9.35
C ARG A 37 -11.08 2.13 -10.26
N ALA A 38 -11.35 0.93 -10.76
CA ALA A 38 -12.52 0.69 -11.61
C ALA A 38 -13.82 0.77 -10.82
N ASP A 39 -13.81 0.38 -9.53
CA ASP A 39 -15.02 0.27 -8.74
C ASP A 39 -15.58 1.63 -8.27
N ASN A 40 -14.71 2.59 -7.94
CA ASN A 40 -15.18 3.86 -7.40
C ASN A 40 -14.54 5.09 -8.04
N GLY A 41 -13.63 4.89 -9.01
CA GLY A 41 -13.01 5.99 -9.73
C GLY A 41 -11.99 6.80 -8.95
N THR A 42 -11.60 6.35 -7.76
CA THR A 42 -10.61 7.06 -6.94
C THR A 42 -9.19 6.68 -7.33
N TRP A 43 -8.25 7.61 -7.09
CA TRP A 43 -6.84 7.37 -7.33
C TRP A 43 -6.19 6.81 -6.08
N GLU A 44 -5.32 5.81 -6.27
CA GLU A 44 -4.57 5.17 -5.20
C GLU A 44 -3.22 4.70 -5.70
N LEU A 45 -2.34 4.31 -4.77
CA LEU A 45 -1.13 3.59 -5.12
C LEU A 45 -1.48 2.13 -5.41
N PRO A 46 -0.69 1.44 -6.25
CA PRO A 46 -0.96 0.03 -6.53
C PRO A 46 -0.67 -0.85 -5.32
N GLY A 47 -1.53 -1.82 -5.07
CA GLY A 47 -1.41 -2.74 -3.95
C GLY A 47 -2.61 -3.64 -3.83
N GLY A 48 -2.57 -4.55 -2.88
CA GLY A 48 -3.64 -5.48 -2.62
C GLY A 48 -3.32 -6.42 -1.47
N VAL A 49 -4.13 -7.47 -1.33
CA VAL A 49 -4.01 -8.40 -0.22
C VAL A 49 -2.76 -9.27 -0.37
N LEU A 50 -1.98 -9.36 0.71
CA LEU A 50 -0.82 -10.24 0.77
C LEU A 50 -1.29 -11.69 0.84
N GLU A 51 -0.72 -12.55 0.01
CA GLU A 51 -1.04 -13.97 0.01
C GLU A 51 -0.25 -14.70 1.09
N LEU A 52 -0.81 -15.81 1.58
CA LEU A 52 -0.24 -16.49 2.74
C LEU A 52 1.18 -17.01 2.52
N ASN A 53 1.50 -17.39 1.29
CA ASN A 53 2.78 -18.03 0.99
C ASN A 53 3.77 -17.13 0.27
N GLU A 54 3.56 -15.83 0.30
CA GLU A 54 4.51 -14.90 -0.31
C GLU A 54 5.10 -13.94 0.73
N THR A 55 6.32 -13.48 0.48
CA THR A 55 6.91 -12.43 1.32
C THR A 55 6.23 -11.10 1.01
N PRO A 56 6.25 -10.14 1.95
CA PRO A 56 5.69 -8.81 1.65
C PRO A 56 6.30 -8.18 0.40
N GLU A 57 7.60 -8.29 0.21
CA GLU A 57 8.28 -7.71 -0.95
C GLU A 57 7.82 -8.36 -2.26
N ALA A 58 7.67 -9.68 -2.26
CA ALA A 58 7.17 -10.39 -3.43
C ALA A 58 5.72 -9.98 -3.73
N GLY A 59 4.92 -9.81 -2.70
CA GLY A 59 3.53 -9.36 -2.84
C GLY A 59 3.45 -7.97 -3.45
N VAL A 60 4.31 -7.05 -3.03
CA VAL A 60 4.36 -5.70 -3.61
C VAL A 60 4.68 -5.79 -5.09
N ALA A 61 5.74 -6.52 -5.46
CA ALA A 61 6.14 -6.63 -6.85
C ALA A 61 5.03 -7.23 -7.71
N ARG A 62 4.36 -8.24 -7.21
CA ARG A 62 3.24 -8.90 -7.90
C ARG A 62 2.07 -7.94 -8.12
N GLU A 63 1.64 -7.25 -7.05
CA GLU A 63 0.50 -6.34 -7.13
C GLU A 63 0.78 -5.17 -8.07
N VAL A 64 1.97 -4.57 -7.97
CA VAL A 64 2.34 -3.47 -8.86
C VAL A 64 2.28 -3.92 -10.32
N TRP A 65 2.85 -5.09 -10.61
CA TRP A 65 2.84 -5.60 -11.98
C TRP A 65 1.43 -5.94 -12.46
N GLU A 66 0.63 -6.60 -11.64
CA GLU A 66 -0.73 -6.97 -12.01
C GLU A 66 -1.60 -5.76 -12.32
N GLU A 67 -1.46 -4.70 -11.52
CA GLU A 67 -2.32 -3.53 -11.66
C GLU A 67 -1.81 -2.49 -12.65
N THR A 68 -0.52 -2.43 -12.89
CA THR A 68 0.07 -1.35 -13.69
C THR A 68 0.90 -1.80 -14.87
N GLY A 69 1.31 -3.06 -14.93
CA GLY A 69 2.25 -3.55 -15.95
C GLY A 69 3.70 -3.17 -15.72
N ILE A 70 4.01 -2.48 -14.63
CA ILE A 70 5.36 -2.04 -14.35
C ILE A 70 6.05 -3.05 -13.44
N HIS A 71 7.26 -3.47 -13.83
CA HIS A 71 8.15 -4.26 -12.98
C HIS A 71 8.91 -3.32 -12.06
N VAL A 72 9.11 -3.73 -10.82
CA VAL A 72 9.79 -2.91 -9.84
C VAL A 72 10.84 -3.70 -9.08
N GLU A 73 11.85 -2.96 -8.60
CA GLU A 73 12.74 -3.43 -7.55
C GLU A 73 12.20 -2.84 -6.24
N VAL A 74 11.87 -3.71 -5.30
CA VAL A 74 11.34 -3.28 -4.00
C VAL A 74 12.52 -2.89 -3.11
N ASP A 75 12.44 -1.68 -2.56
CA ASP A 75 13.53 -1.11 -1.79
C ASP A 75 13.26 -1.31 -0.29
N GLU A 76 12.69 -0.32 0.38
CA GLU A 76 12.54 -0.39 1.83
C GLU A 76 11.10 -0.12 2.26
N LEU A 77 10.76 -0.63 3.44
CA LEU A 77 9.48 -0.34 4.09
C LEU A 77 9.46 1.14 4.48
N THR A 78 8.46 1.86 4.00
CA THR A 78 8.31 3.29 4.29
C THR A 78 7.17 3.59 5.23
N GLY A 79 6.26 2.64 5.45
CA GLY A 79 5.20 2.85 6.41
C GLY A 79 4.33 1.65 6.66
N VAL A 80 3.66 1.69 7.80
CA VAL A 80 2.65 0.72 8.22
C VAL A 80 1.40 1.52 8.56
N TYR A 81 0.28 1.14 7.95
CA TYR A 81 -0.97 1.90 8.06
C TYR A 81 -2.11 0.96 8.45
N LYS A 82 -2.74 1.27 9.57
CA LYS A 82 -3.87 0.45 10.03
C LYS A 82 -5.19 1.15 9.79
N ASN A 83 -6.07 0.49 9.05
CA ASN A 83 -7.47 0.89 8.94
C ASN A 83 -8.20 0.25 10.12
N THR A 84 -8.59 1.05 11.10
CA THR A 84 -9.20 0.56 12.34
C THR A 84 -10.64 0.11 12.13
N THR A 85 -11.32 0.64 11.11
CA THR A 85 -12.70 0.27 10.81
C THR A 85 -12.77 -1.10 10.15
N ARG A 86 -11.85 -1.39 9.23
CA ARG A 86 -11.89 -2.63 8.46
C ARG A 86 -10.94 -3.71 8.95
N GLY A 87 -10.08 -3.39 9.93
CA GLY A 87 -9.10 -4.36 10.41
C GLY A 87 -8.07 -4.74 9.37
N ILE A 88 -7.54 -3.76 8.65
CA ILE A 88 -6.53 -3.97 7.63
C ILE A 88 -5.23 -3.31 8.07
N VAL A 89 -4.13 -4.06 8.00
CA VAL A 89 -2.78 -3.54 8.21
C VAL A 89 -2.09 -3.51 6.86
N ALA A 90 -1.72 -2.33 6.38
CA ALA A 90 -1.07 -2.16 5.09
C ALA A 90 0.42 -1.88 5.28
N LEU A 91 1.25 -2.66 4.58
CA LEU A 91 2.70 -2.47 4.53
C LEU A 91 3.02 -1.79 3.21
N VAL A 92 3.67 -0.63 3.28
CA VAL A 92 3.98 0.17 2.09
C VAL A 92 5.48 0.22 1.90
N PHE A 93 5.92 -0.11 0.68
CA PHE A 93 7.34 -0.15 0.33
C PHE A 93 7.63 0.85 -0.79
N ARG A 94 8.77 1.52 -0.68
CA ARG A 94 9.27 2.32 -1.80
C ARG A 94 9.89 1.38 -2.83
N CYS A 95 9.67 1.69 -4.11
CA CYS A 95 10.12 0.85 -5.22
C CYS A 95 10.72 1.72 -6.32
N LYS A 96 11.57 1.09 -7.14
CA LYS A 96 12.10 1.69 -8.36
C LYS A 96 11.55 0.94 -9.56
N PRO A 97 11.11 1.63 -10.62
CA PRO A 97 10.71 0.94 -11.83
C PRO A 97 11.91 0.26 -12.48
N SER A 98 11.74 -0.98 -12.93
CA SER A 98 12.82 -1.75 -13.55
C SER A 98 12.44 -2.29 -14.92
N GLY A 99 11.26 -2.02 -15.41
CA GLY A 99 10.83 -2.48 -16.74
C GLY A 99 9.33 -2.51 -16.86
N GLY A 100 8.87 -3.11 -17.95
CA GLY A 100 7.44 -3.21 -18.22
C GLY A 100 6.88 -1.98 -18.91
N THR A 101 5.59 -2.04 -19.20
CA THR A 101 4.87 -0.96 -19.89
C THR A 101 3.54 -0.78 -19.17
N GLU A 102 3.14 0.47 -18.98
CA GLU A 102 1.88 0.77 -18.32
C GLU A 102 0.72 0.10 -19.04
N ARG A 103 -0.13 -0.55 -18.25
CA ARG A 103 -1.37 -1.14 -18.74
C ARG A 103 -2.41 -1.13 -17.64
N THR A 104 -3.67 -1.05 -18.05
CA THR A 104 -4.78 -1.17 -17.10
C THR A 104 -5.06 -2.64 -16.82
N SER A 105 -5.91 -2.89 -15.83
CA SER A 105 -6.37 -4.22 -15.45
C SER A 105 -7.88 -4.21 -15.26
N SER A 106 -8.44 -5.34 -14.85
CA SER A 106 -9.87 -5.38 -14.52
C SER A 106 -10.19 -4.51 -13.30
N GLU A 107 -9.20 -4.17 -12.49
CA GLU A 107 -9.39 -3.41 -11.27
C GLU A 107 -9.01 -1.94 -11.40
N SER A 108 -8.39 -1.55 -12.51
CA SER A 108 -7.95 -0.17 -12.73
C SER A 108 -8.32 0.31 -14.12
N THR A 109 -8.86 1.53 -14.20
CA THR A 109 -9.26 2.15 -15.48
C THR A 109 -8.18 3.07 -16.04
N ALA A 110 -7.19 3.44 -15.24
CA ALA A 110 -6.08 4.28 -15.67
C ALA A 110 -4.85 4.01 -14.83
N VAL A 111 -3.70 4.20 -15.45
CA VAL A 111 -2.38 4.14 -14.80
C VAL A 111 -1.67 5.42 -15.17
N SER A 112 -1.12 6.13 -14.20
CA SER A 112 -0.50 7.42 -14.43
C SER A 112 0.67 7.65 -13.50
N TRP A 113 1.58 8.53 -13.92
CA TRP A 113 2.69 8.99 -13.10
C TRP A 113 2.36 10.41 -12.63
N LEU A 114 2.14 10.56 -11.34
CA LEU A 114 1.67 11.83 -10.75
C LEU A 114 2.81 12.50 -10.00
N THR A 115 2.81 13.84 -10.05
CA THR A 115 3.71 14.61 -9.18
C THR A 115 3.19 14.55 -7.74
N PRO A 116 4.04 14.84 -6.74
CA PRO A 116 3.56 14.89 -5.35
C PRO A 116 2.38 15.85 -5.15
N ASP A 117 2.36 16.97 -5.85
CA ASP A 117 1.25 17.92 -5.76
C ASP A 117 -0.04 17.30 -6.33
N GLU A 118 0.06 16.59 -7.45
CA GLU A 118 -1.09 15.90 -8.02
C GLU A 118 -1.60 14.80 -7.11
N VAL A 119 -0.70 14.10 -6.40
CA VAL A 119 -1.10 13.11 -5.40
C VAL A 119 -1.93 13.76 -4.31
N SER A 120 -1.47 14.89 -3.77
CA SER A 120 -2.20 15.62 -2.74
C SER A 120 -3.56 16.10 -3.22
N ASP A 121 -3.65 16.50 -4.50
CA ASP A 121 -4.91 17.02 -5.07
C ASP A 121 -5.91 15.92 -5.37
N ARG A 122 -5.46 14.77 -5.85
CA ARG A 122 -6.34 13.74 -6.42
C ARG A 122 -6.66 12.59 -5.50
N MET A 123 -5.85 12.36 -4.47
CA MET A 123 -6.06 11.23 -3.57
C MET A 123 -6.65 11.67 -2.24
N ALA A 124 -7.47 10.80 -1.65
CA ALA A 124 -7.90 10.99 -0.26
C ALA A 124 -6.68 11.03 0.65
N GLU A 125 -6.76 11.80 1.72
CA GLU A 125 -5.64 12.02 2.63
C GLU A 125 -5.02 10.73 3.14
N VAL A 126 -5.87 9.77 3.51
CA VAL A 126 -5.38 8.50 4.09
C VAL A 126 -4.59 7.65 3.08
N TYR A 127 -4.71 7.93 1.79
CA TYR A 127 -3.91 7.27 0.77
C TYR A 127 -2.76 8.16 0.30
N ALA A 128 -3.00 9.44 0.12
CA ALA A 128 -1.95 10.38 -0.28
C ALA A 128 -0.77 10.37 0.69
N ILE A 129 -1.05 10.30 1.99
CA ILE A 129 -0.01 10.32 3.02
C ILE A 129 0.98 9.15 2.86
N ARG A 130 0.53 8.01 2.33
CA ARG A 130 1.40 6.85 2.14
C ARG A 130 2.47 7.11 1.09
N LEU A 131 2.12 7.83 0.03
CA LEU A 131 3.07 8.20 -1.02
C LEU A 131 4.01 9.30 -0.53
N LEU A 132 3.47 10.29 0.18
CA LEU A 132 4.28 11.40 0.68
C LEU A 132 5.25 10.95 1.76
N ASP A 133 4.83 10.06 2.65
CA ASP A 133 5.71 9.48 3.68
C ASP A 133 6.90 8.77 3.05
N ALA A 134 6.72 8.16 1.88
CA ALA A 134 7.79 7.43 1.22
C ALA A 134 8.88 8.34 0.67
N LEU A 135 8.63 9.63 0.58
CA LEU A 135 9.57 10.59 0.00
C LEU A 135 10.44 11.31 1.01
N ASP A 136 10.12 11.23 2.31
CA ASP A 136 10.80 12.06 3.29
C ASP A 136 12.09 11.44 3.87
N GLY A 137 12.34 10.16 3.60
CA GLY A 137 13.56 9.50 4.04
C GLY A 137 13.68 9.30 5.55
N ALA A 138 12.60 9.51 6.30
CA ALA A 138 12.66 9.52 7.77
C ALA A 138 12.50 8.14 8.40
N GLY A 139 12.58 7.07 7.62
CA GLY A 139 12.32 5.71 8.11
C GLY A 139 10.84 5.41 8.13
N PRO A 140 10.42 4.19 8.51
CA PRO A 140 9.04 3.82 8.35
C PRO A 140 8.13 4.62 9.28
N HIS A 141 7.07 5.16 8.71
CA HIS A 141 6.01 5.82 9.45
C HIS A 141 4.99 4.79 9.92
N VAL A 142 4.37 5.02 11.07
CA VAL A 142 3.29 4.17 11.58
C VAL A 142 2.09 5.07 11.82
N ARG A 143 1.00 4.80 11.08
CA ARG A 143 -0.19 5.63 11.17
C ARG A 143 -1.44 4.77 11.24
N SER A 144 -2.50 5.33 11.81
CA SER A 144 -3.82 4.69 11.85
C SER A 144 -4.86 5.64 11.27
N HIS A 145 -5.92 5.07 10.72
CA HIS A 145 -7.05 5.84 10.17
C HIS A 145 -8.34 5.02 10.26
N ASP A 146 -9.46 5.69 10.08
CA ASP A 146 -10.77 5.05 10.12
C ASP A 146 -11.33 4.77 8.73
N GLY A 147 -10.53 4.95 7.69
CA GLY A 147 -10.92 4.83 6.29
C GLY A 147 -11.09 6.18 5.62
N LYS A 148 -11.25 7.26 6.38
CA LYS A 148 -11.44 8.62 5.87
C LYS A 148 -10.50 9.62 6.51
N HIS A 149 -10.23 9.48 7.80
CA HIS A 149 -9.45 10.45 8.57
C HIS A 149 -8.34 9.76 9.31
N LEU A 150 -7.19 10.43 9.38
CA LEU A 150 -6.07 9.98 10.22
C LEU A 150 -6.47 10.07 11.68
N ILE A 151 -5.98 9.11 12.48
CA ILE A 151 -6.23 9.05 13.91
C ILE A 151 -4.93 9.35 14.63
N SER A 152 -4.99 10.22 15.64
CA SER A 152 -3.82 10.52 16.45
C SER A 152 -3.36 9.31 17.22
N ALA A 153 -2.04 9.16 17.34
CA ALA A 153 -1.43 8.03 18.03
C ALA A 153 -1.64 8.09 19.53
N GLY A 154 -2.12 9.11 20.03
CA GLY A 154 -2.41 9.38 21.35
C GLY A 154 -2.63 8.71 22.43
#